data_af13b73533d93ca451423c860c1d84d5
#
_entry.id   af13b73533d93ca451423c860c1d84d5
#
_cell.length_a   1.000
_cell.length_b   1.000
_cell.length_c   1.000
_cell.angle_alpha   90.00
_cell.angle_beta   90.00
_cell.angle_gamma   90.00
#
_symmetry.space_group_name_H-M   'P 1'
#
loop_
_entity.id
_entity.type
_entity.pdbx_description
1 polymer ?
#
loop_
_entity_poly.entity_id
_entity_poly.type
_entity_poly.pdbx_seq_one_letter_code
_entity_poly.pdbx_strand_id
1 'polypeptide(L)'
;MKKIKLFLSLMFLATFLMQSCIKNEVVELTNQGSVFVKFNDGPSKALYYEPFTTTKKVLLFNIRRDVNSAAELAKSATVTVQEAPELLTAYNTDNDESFQPLPTSIFSLVTDPSIVKSGDKYTITFAPNEFAKNFEINLDGSKWDLSKKFGVAYKLTDAGGSKITSAQKNIVTLISLKNKYDGVYLLTGAHNRVPYNFPYKTIVYMMTAGANSVIYYWPDAGAYGHPIGVGPDPENDLSWYGPAISPVVEFDPNTDEVARVFNNPPNATV
;
A
#
# COMPACT_ATOMS: atom_id res chain seq x y z
N MET A 1 -12.92 -39.88 63.00
CA MET A 1 -11.85 -38.90 63.31
C MET A 1 -10.73 -38.86 62.26
N LYS A 2 -10.30 -39.95 61.62
CA LYS A 2 -9.22 -39.90 60.56
C LYS A 2 -9.62 -39.15 59.31
N LYS A 3 -10.88 -39.23 58.84
CA LYS A 3 -11.36 -38.55 57.62
C LYS A 3 -11.46 -37.01 57.75
N ILE A 4 -11.78 -36.52 58.96
CA ILE A 4 -11.86 -35.09 59.25
C ILE A 4 -10.47 -34.43 59.26
N LYS A 5 -9.45 -35.14 59.78
CA LYS A 5 -8.05 -34.66 59.79
C LYS A 5 -7.47 -34.56 58.37
N LEU A 6 -7.83 -35.50 57.48
CA LEU A 6 -7.42 -35.50 56.09
C LEU A 6 -8.06 -34.32 55.31
N PHE A 7 -9.35 -34.03 55.59
CA PHE A 7 -10.05 -32.92 54.94
C PHE A 7 -9.53 -31.54 55.39
N LEU A 8 -9.21 -31.38 56.68
CA LEU A 8 -8.56 -30.18 57.21
C LEU A 8 -7.15 -29.98 56.64
N SER A 9 -6.37 -31.06 56.50
CA SER A 9 -5.01 -30.97 55.88
C SER A 9 -5.05 -30.63 54.42
N LEU A 10 -6.07 -31.13 53.67
CA LEU A 10 -6.23 -30.80 52.25
C LEU A 10 -6.69 -29.35 52.05
N MET A 11 -7.56 -28.86 52.95
CA MET A 11 -8.04 -27.47 52.95
C MET A 11 -6.92 -26.48 53.31
N PHE A 12 -5.99 -26.87 54.20
CA PHE A 12 -4.82 -26.03 54.54
C PHE A 12 -3.81 -25.98 53.42
N LEU A 13 -3.65 -27.07 52.65
CA LEU A 13 -2.77 -27.13 51.50
C LEU A 13 -3.31 -26.29 50.33
N ALA A 14 -4.64 -26.27 50.14
CA ALA A 14 -5.30 -25.47 49.12
C ALA A 14 -5.18 -23.95 49.37
N THR A 15 -5.16 -23.51 50.65
CA THR A 15 -4.97 -22.10 50.99
C THR A 15 -3.52 -21.62 50.73
N PHE A 16 -2.53 -22.49 50.80
CA PHE A 16 -1.15 -22.11 50.45
C PHE A 16 -0.93 -21.97 48.95
N LEU A 17 -1.73 -22.65 48.12
CA LEU A 17 -1.62 -22.57 46.67
C LEU A 17 -2.27 -21.30 46.09
N MET A 18 -3.11 -20.59 46.88
CA MET A 18 -3.75 -19.36 46.44
C MET A 18 -2.93 -18.07 46.75
N GLN A 19 -1.78 -18.20 47.39
CA GLN A 19 -0.88 -17.06 47.65
C GLN A 19 0.21 -16.86 46.57
N SER A 20 0.07 -17.48 45.39
CA SER A 20 0.81 -17.02 44.23
C SER A 20 0.14 -15.74 43.69
N CYS A 21 0.10 -14.71 44.54
CA CYS A 21 0.06 -13.35 44.01
C CYS A 21 1.34 -13.20 43.19
N ILE A 22 1.19 -13.30 41.88
CA ILE A 22 2.12 -12.68 40.94
C ILE A 22 2.08 -11.20 41.34
N LYS A 23 3.00 -10.75 42.19
CA LYS A 23 3.41 -9.36 42.21
C LYS A 23 3.84 -9.11 40.76
N ASN A 24 2.95 -8.53 39.96
CA ASN A 24 3.40 -7.73 38.84
C ASN A 24 4.19 -6.60 39.47
N GLU A 25 5.45 -6.86 39.79
CA GLU A 25 6.42 -5.81 39.83
C GLU A 25 6.34 -5.19 38.45
N VAL A 26 5.65 -4.08 38.39
CA VAL A 26 5.84 -3.13 37.29
C VAL A 26 7.32 -2.78 37.42
N VAL A 27 8.16 -3.53 36.71
CA VAL A 27 9.52 -3.17 36.50
C VAL A 27 9.41 -1.82 35.80
N GLU A 28 9.55 -0.74 36.55
CA GLU A 28 9.79 0.56 35.94
C GLU A 28 10.98 0.34 35.03
N LEU A 29 10.72 0.29 33.73
CA LEU A 29 11.74 0.23 32.69
C LEU A 29 12.47 1.59 32.75
N THR A 30 13.26 1.77 33.79
CA THR A 30 14.08 2.94 33.97
C THR A 30 15.15 2.91 32.90
N ASN A 31 14.91 3.65 31.80
CA ASN A 31 15.93 4.08 30.83
C ASN A 31 16.78 2.94 30.23
N GLN A 32 16.23 1.73 30.07
CA GLN A 32 16.92 0.61 29.46
C GLN A 32 16.66 0.59 27.95
N GLY A 33 17.71 0.73 27.16
CA GLY A 33 17.67 0.68 25.72
C GLY A 33 17.80 2.04 25.04
N SER A 34 17.67 2.05 23.72
CA SER A 34 17.75 3.26 22.89
C SER A 34 16.38 3.66 22.41
N VAL A 35 16.17 4.97 22.23
CA VAL A 35 15.01 5.50 21.51
C VAL A 35 15.25 5.31 20.03
N PHE A 36 14.26 4.79 19.32
CA PHE A 36 14.31 4.61 17.87
C PHE A 36 13.25 5.45 17.16
N VAL A 37 13.60 5.88 15.95
CA VAL A 37 12.68 6.54 15.03
C VAL A 37 12.61 5.71 13.74
N LYS A 38 11.41 5.58 13.19
CA LYS A 38 11.16 4.79 11.99
C LYS A 38 9.95 5.28 11.23
N PHE A 39 9.87 4.93 9.93
CA PHE A 39 8.60 4.90 9.22
C PHE A 39 7.83 3.65 9.65
N ASN A 40 6.63 3.84 10.20
CA ASN A 40 5.84 2.71 10.71
C ASN A 40 5.43 1.74 9.59
N ASP A 41 5.15 2.28 8.41
CA ASP A 41 4.69 1.54 7.23
C ASP A 41 5.84 1.18 6.25
N GLY A 42 7.11 1.43 6.64
CA GLY A 42 8.25 1.20 5.76
C GLY A 42 8.60 -0.29 5.55
N PRO A 43 9.33 -0.63 4.49
CA PRO A 43 9.97 0.27 3.51
C PRO A 43 9.04 0.72 2.37
N SER A 44 7.88 0.09 2.17
CA SER A 44 6.94 0.49 1.12
C SER A 44 5.49 0.36 1.57
N LYS A 45 4.62 1.18 0.98
CA LYS A 45 3.18 1.20 1.24
C LYS A 45 2.44 1.49 -0.06
N ALA A 46 1.40 0.73 -0.35
CA ALA A 46 0.53 0.96 -1.50
C ALA A 46 -0.84 1.49 -1.06
N LEU A 47 -1.31 2.52 -1.75
CA LEU A 47 -2.61 3.14 -1.56
C LEU A 47 -3.41 3.01 -2.86
N TYR A 48 -4.59 2.42 -2.75
CA TYR A 48 -5.51 2.26 -3.86
C TYR A 48 -6.79 3.04 -3.57
N TYR A 49 -7.21 3.84 -4.52
CA TYR A 49 -8.45 4.60 -4.43
C TYR A 49 -9.28 4.39 -5.69
N GLU A 50 -10.59 4.41 -5.54
CA GLU A 50 -11.46 4.61 -6.69
C GLU A 50 -11.23 6.02 -7.27
N PRO A 51 -11.41 6.23 -8.59
CA PRO A 51 -11.29 7.54 -9.20
C PRO A 51 -12.21 8.57 -8.52
N PHE A 52 -11.68 9.74 -8.23
CA PHE A 52 -12.40 10.83 -7.61
C PHE A 52 -12.02 12.18 -8.26
N THR A 53 -12.92 13.15 -8.22
CA THR A 53 -12.74 14.48 -8.84
C THR A 53 -12.63 15.60 -7.82
N THR A 54 -12.67 15.28 -6.55
CA THR A 54 -12.57 16.23 -5.42
C THR A 54 -11.16 16.18 -4.82
N THR A 55 -10.92 17.03 -3.84
CA THR A 55 -9.70 16.95 -3.03
C THR A 55 -9.88 15.91 -1.92
N LYS A 56 -8.95 15.00 -1.80
CA LYS A 56 -8.92 13.96 -0.78
C LYS A 56 -7.67 14.09 0.10
N LYS A 57 -7.86 14.00 1.41
CA LYS A 57 -6.76 13.92 2.36
C LYS A 57 -6.17 12.51 2.34
N VAL A 58 -4.87 12.39 2.13
CA VAL A 58 -4.14 11.12 1.96
C VAL A 58 -3.00 11.06 2.96
N LEU A 59 -2.95 9.99 3.75
CA LEU A 59 -1.84 9.68 4.64
C LEU A 59 -0.73 8.99 3.85
N LEU A 60 0.35 9.72 3.57
CA LEU A 60 1.50 9.16 2.86
C LEU A 60 2.27 8.19 3.76
N PHE A 61 2.60 8.60 4.98
CA PHE A 61 3.28 7.74 5.95
C PHE A 61 3.06 8.24 7.39
N ASN A 62 3.40 7.37 8.33
CA ASN A 62 3.44 7.64 9.75
C ASN A 62 4.88 7.48 10.24
N ILE A 63 5.38 8.47 10.99
CA ILE A 63 6.67 8.37 11.68
C ILE A 63 6.40 8.06 13.15
N ARG A 64 7.12 7.09 13.68
CA ARG A 64 6.98 6.64 15.05
C ARG A 64 8.30 6.75 15.82
N ARG A 65 8.18 7.20 17.08
CA ARG A 65 9.23 7.14 18.11
C ARG A 65 8.95 5.96 19.03
N ASP A 66 9.80 4.97 19.03
CA ASP A 66 9.75 3.88 20.01
C ASP A 66 10.62 4.29 21.19
N VAL A 67 9.98 4.83 22.21
CA VAL A 67 10.65 5.35 23.40
C VAL A 67 10.81 4.25 24.47
N ASN A 68 11.86 4.36 25.25
CA ASN A 68 12.22 3.38 26.28
C ASN A 68 11.71 3.72 27.68
N SER A 69 11.11 4.89 27.87
CA SER A 69 10.59 5.32 29.17
C SER A 69 9.55 6.44 29.02
N ALA A 70 8.70 6.61 30.05
CA ALA A 70 7.78 7.73 30.14
C ALA A 70 8.52 9.08 30.18
N ALA A 71 9.69 9.12 30.79
CA ALA A 71 10.52 10.33 30.83
C ALA A 71 11.03 10.74 29.44
N GLU A 72 11.40 9.78 28.59
CA GLU A 72 11.74 10.06 27.20
C GLU A 72 10.52 10.45 26.37
N LEU A 73 9.36 9.86 26.62
CA LEU A 73 8.12 10.24 25.95
C LEU A 73 7.71 11.69 26.29
N ALA A 74 7.93 12.12 27.52
CA ALA A 74 7.62 13.48 27.98
C ALA A 74 8.51 14.58 27.36
N LYS A 75 9.58 14.21 26.63
CA LYS A 75 10.44 15.16 25.92
C LYS A 75 9.91 15.46 24.53
N SER A 76 10.02 16.73 24.12
CA SER A 76 9.92 17.07 22.69
C SER A 76 11.08 16.46 21.92
N ALA A 77 10.83 16.12 20.65
CA ALA A 77 11.89 15.67 19.76
C ALA A 77 11.63 16.15 18.33
N THR A 78 12.71 16.33 17.59
CA THR A 78 12.65 16.78 16.18
C THR A 78 13.36 15.76 15.32
N VAL A 79 12.76 15.42 14.18
CA VAL A 79 13.33 14.52 13.19
C VAL A 79 13.36 15.20 11.82
N THR A 80 14.29 14.80 10.97
CA THR A 80 14.37 15.29 9.59
C THR A 80 14.06 14.17 8.61
N VAL A 81 13.08 14.42 7.74
CA VAL A 81 12.74 13.59 6.60
C VAL A 81 13.16 14.31 5.33
N GLN A 82 13.72 13.61 4.37
CA GLN A 82 14.15 14.15 3.08
C GLN A 82 13.46 13.42 1.94
N GLU A 83 13.03 14.16 0.91
CA GLU A 83 12.59 13.58 -0.35
C GLU A 83 13.71 12.72 -0.95
N ALA A 84 13.37 11.54 -1.48
CA ALA A 84 14.35 10.56 -1.95
C ALA A 84 13.85 9.86 -3.23
N PRO A 85 13.72 10.60 -4.35
CA PRO A 85 13.15 10.07 -5.60
C PRO A 85 13.94 8.87 -6.15
N GLU A 86 15.21 8.75 -5.80
CA GLU A 86 16.04 7.59 -6.16
C GLU A 86 15.48 6.27 -5.60
N LEU A 87 14.77 6.29 -4.48
CA LEU A 87 14.15 5.10 -3.91
C LEU A 87 12.94 4.63 -4.71
N LEU A 88 12.20 5.56 -5.34
CA LEU A 88 11.11 5.19 -6.24
C LEU A 88 11.64 4.54 -7.51
N THR A 89 12.74 5.06 -8.06
CA THR A 89 13.41 4.46 -9.22
C THR A 89 13.92 3.05 -8.89
N ALA A 90 14.56 2.86 -7.74
CA ALA A 90 15.00 1.55 -7.29
C ALA A 90 13.80 0.58 -7.11
N TYR A 91 12.73 1.05 -6.48
CA TYR A 91 11.52 0.25 -6.31
C TYR A 91 10.95 -0.22 -7.66
N ASN A 92 10.85 0.66 -8.65
CA ASN A 92 10.37 0.30 -9.99
C ASN A 92 11.26 -0.79 -10.63
N THR A 93 12.57 -0.65 -10.52
CA THR A 93 13.51 -1.64 -11.07
C THR A 93 13.40 -3.00 -10.38
N ASP A 94 13.31 -2.99 -9.06
CA ASP A 94 13.30 -4.22 -8.24
C ASP A 94 11.98 -5.01 -8.36
N ASN A 95 10.88 -4.33 -8.75
CA ASN A 95 9.54 -4.92 -8.81
C ASN A 95 8.92 -4.93 -10.23
N ASP A 96 9.68 -4.58 -11.26
CA ASP A 96 9.20 -4.46 -12.65
C ASP A 96 7.95 -3.54 -12.75
N GLU A 97 8.03 -2.38 -12.09
CA GLU A 97 6.95 -1.41 -12.01
C GLU A 97 7.31 -0.09 -12.70
N SER A 98 6.32 0.79 -12.91
CA SER A 98 6.49 2.03 -13.67
C SER A 98 5.85 3.25 -12.99
N PHE A 99 5.92 3.34 -11.67
CA PHE A 99 5.42 4.50 -10.93
C PHE A 99 6.20 5.76 -11.29
N GLN A 100 5.47 6.84 -11.58
CA GLN A 100 6.06 8.15 -11.84
C GLN A 100 6.10 8.97 -10.54
N PRO A 101 7.04 9.91 -10.39
CA PRO A 101 7.00 10.85 -9.28
C PRO A 101 5.67 11.61 -9.24
N LEU A 102 5.05 11.71 -8.05
CA LEU A 102 3.79 12.45 -7.88
C LEU A 102 4.00 13.94 -8.21
N PRO A 103 3.30 14.48 -9.22
CA PRO A 103 3.49 15.88 -9.62
C PRO A 103 3.02 16.86 -8.53
N THR A 104 3.79 17.89 -8.26
CA THR A 104 3.44 18.94 -7.28
C THR A 104 2.20 19.74 -7.65
N SER A 105 1.76 19.66 -8.91
CA SER A 105 0.55 20.33 -9.40
C SER A 105 -0.76 19.67 -8.95
N ILE A 106 -0.70 18.40 -8.51
CA ILE A 106 -1.90 17.62 -8.14
C ILE A 106 -2.01 17.39 -6.64
N PHE A 107 -1.08 17.88 -5.84
CA PHE A 107 -1.18 17.78 -4.39
C PHE A 107 -0.66 19.03 -3.67
N SER A 108 -1.07 19.19 -2.43
CA SER A 108 -0.50 20.13 -1.47
C SER A 108 -0.32 19.46 -0.11
N LEU A 109 0.65 19.93 0.67
CA LEU A 109 0.79 19.46 2.05
C LEU A 109 -0.42 19.87 2.88
N VAL A 110 -0.85 18.99 3.78
CA VAL A 110 -1.78 19.38 4.84
C VAL A 110 -1.04 20.31 5.79
N THR A 111 -1.65 21.45 6.13
CA THR A 111 -1.06 22.40 7.05
C THR A 111 -0.97 21.78 8.46
N ASP A 112 0.24 21.60 8.93
CA ASP A 112 0.57 21.18 10.29
C ASP A 112 1.76 22.03 10.78
N PRO A 113 1.58 22.84 11.84
CA PRO A 113 2.64 23.70 12.35
C PRO A 113 3.85 22.93 12.89
N SER A 114 3.71 21.64 13.17
CA SER A 114 4.81 20.77 13.58
C SER A 114 5.64 20.24 12.42
N ILE A 115 5.24 20.51 11.15
CA ILE A 115 5.94 20.05 9.94
C ILE A 115 6.39 21.29 9.15
N VAL A 116 7.68 21.52 9.10
CA VAL A 116 8.27 22.66 8.39
C VAL A 116 9.08 22.16 7.20
N LYS A 117 8.68 22.59 5.98
CA LYS A 117 9.42 22.29 4.75
C LYS A 117 10.53 23.31 4.51
N SER A 118 11.72 22.82 4.15
CA SER A 118 12.85 23.63 3.69
C SER A 118 13.58 22.87 2.56
N GLY A 119 13.39 23.35 1.33
CA GLY A 119 13.88 22.65 0.14
C GLY A 119 13.25 21.27 -0.03
N ASP A 120 14.08 20.24 -0.07
CA ASP A 120 13.71 18.82 -0.15
C ASP A 120 13.57 18.15 1.23
N LYS A 121 13.68 18.92 2.33
CA LYS A 121 13.64 18.42 3.70
C LYS A 121 12.41 18.90 4.44
N TYR A 122 11.97 18.05 5.37
CA TYR A 122 10.87 18.30 6.29
C TYR A 122 11.36 18.10 7.71
N THR A 123 11.32 19.15 8.51
CA THR A 123 11.58 19.09 9.95
C THR A 123 10.24 18.80 10.63
N ILE A 124 10.16 17.70 11.35
CA ILE A 124 8.94 17.23 12.02
C ILE A 124 9.18 17.21 13.52
N THR A 125 8.36 17.95 14.26
CA THR A 125 8.48 18.10 15.72
C THR A 125 7.40 17.29 16.42
N PHE A 126 7.84 16.42 17.32
CA PHE A 126 6.98 15.72 18.28
C PHE A 126 6.85 16.57 19.54
N ALA A 127 5.63 16.87 19.93
CA ALA A 127 5.36 17.49 21.22
C ALA A 127 5.64 16.52 22.40
N PRO A 128 5.75 16.99 23.62
CA PRO A 128 5.76 16.11 24.79
C PRO A 128 4.57 15.15 24.80
N ASN A 129 4.84 13.88 25.13
CA ASN A 129 3.90 12.76 25.14
C ASN A 129 3.38 12.33 23.74
N GLU A 130 4.00 12.81 22.68
CA GLU A 130 3.68 12.42 21.32
C GLU A 130 4.69 11.40 20.79
N PHE A 131 4.22 10.26 20.31
CA PHE A 131 5.08 9.15 19.83
C PHE A 131 4.89 8.85 18.35
N ALA A 132 3.89 9.46 17.70
CA ALA A 132 3.59 9.24 16.28
C ALA A 132 3.20 10.55 15.60
N LYS A 133 3.60 10.71 14.34
CA LYS A 133 3.22 11.82 13.46
C LYS A 133 2.78 11.30 12.12
N ASN A 134 1.66 11.80 11.65
CA ASN A 134 1.16 11.56 10.30
C ASN A 134 1.75 12.60 9.34
N PHE A 135 2.17 12.14 8.17
CA PHE A 135 2.52 13.01 7.06
C PHE A 135 1.45 12.89 5.99
N GLU A 136 0.67 13.92 5.81
CA GLU A 136 -0.54 13.92 5.00
C GLU A 136 -0.48 14.97 3.89
N ILE A 137 -1.11 14.65 2.78
CA ILE A 137 -1.31 15.57 1.64
C ILE A 137 -2.79 15.71 1.33
N ASN A 138 -3.14 16.83 0.70
CA ASN A 138 -4.40 17.02 0.00
C ASN A 138 -4.16 16.69 -1.47
N LEU A 139 -4.73 15.61 -1.98
CA LEU A 139 -4.60 15.13 -3.35
C LEU A 139 -5.82 15.58 -4.17
N ASP A 140 -5.58 16.26 -5.28
CA ASP A 140 -6.61 16.73 -6.21
C ASP A 140 -6.85 15.66 -7.29
N GLY A 141 -7.89 14.86 -7.11
CA GLY A 141 -8.24 13.80 -8.05
C GLY A 141 -8.72 14.28 -9.41
N SER A 142 -9.20 15.53 -9.52
CA SER A 142 -9.63 16.10 -10.80
C SER A 142 -8.49 16.29 -11.80
N LYS A 143 -7.26 16.35 -11.31
CA LYS A 143 -6.04 16.51 -12.10
C LYS A 143 -5.26 15.22 -12.30
N TRP A 144 -5.78 14.11 -11.77
CA TRP A 144 -5.10 12.81 -11.88
C TRP A 144 -5.29 12.23 -13.28
N ASP A 145 -4.20 11.88 -13.92
CA ASP A 145 -4.19 11.10 -15.15
C ASP A 145 -4.35 9.60 -14.78
N LEU A 146 -5.53 9.03 -15.06
CA LEU A 146 -5.86 7.65 -14.68
C LEU A 146 -5.01 6.60 -15.40
N SER A 147 -4.31 6.98 -16.48
CA SER A 147 -3.34 6.11 -17.15
C SER A 147 -2.02 5.98 -16.41
N LYS A 148 -1.83 6.72 -15.31
CA LYS A 148 -0.57 6.81 -14.59
C LYS A 148 -0.70 6.33 -13.15
N LYS A 149 0.35 5.66 -12.70
CA LYS A 149 0.58 5.33 -11.30
C LYS A 149 1.63 6.31 -10.77
N PHE A 150 1.40 6.88 -9.60
CA PHE A 150 2.35 7.80 -8.99
C PHE A 150 2.90 7.29 -7.68
N GLY A 151 4.09 7.72 -7.33
CA GLY A 151 4.71 7.42 -6.07
C GLY A 151 5.51 8.58 -5.52
N VAL A 152 5.73 8.54 -4.22
CA VAL A 152 6.61 9.45 -3.50
C VAL A 152 7.53 8.63 -2.60
N ALA A 153 8.74 9.11 -2.40
CA ALA A 153 9.68 8.40 -1.55
C ALA A 153 10.42 9.36 -0.64
N TYR A 154 10.66 8.91 0.58
CA TYR A 154 11.30 9.69 1.63
C TYR A 154 12.28 8.82 2.42
N LYS A 155 13.27 9.49 3.04
CA LYS A 155 14.22 8.87 3.97
C LYS A 155 14.35 9.70 5.26
N LEU A 156 14.49 9.03 6.37
CA LEU A 156 14.91 9.65 7.64
C LEU A 156 16.41 9.95 7.57
N THR A 157 16.78 11.20 7.76
CA THR A 157 18.18 11.65 7.73
C THR A 157 18.69 12.08 9.08
N ASP A 158 17.80 12.49 9.99
CA ASP A 158 18.14 12.83 11.37
C ASP A 158 16.97 12.40 12.28
N ALA A 159 17.30 11.93 13.47
CA ALA A 159 16.37 11.48 14.50
C ALA A 159 16.51 12.26 15.82
N GLY A 160 17.11 13.46 15.79
CA GLY A 160 17.22 14.34 16.96
C GLY A 160 17.93 13.69 18.14
N GLY A 161 19.03 12.97 17.90
CA GLY A 161 19.78 12.22 18.92
C GLY A 161 19.27 10.81 19.22
N SER A 162 18.12 10.42 18.67
CA SER A 162 17.62 9.04 18.68
C SER A 162 18.29 8.20 17.59
N LYS A 163 18.12 6.88 17.63
CA LYS A 163 18.60 5.98 16.57
C LYS A 163 17.55 5.84 15.48
N ILE A 164 17.97 5.77 14.22
CA ILE A 164 17.10 5.42 13.10
C ILE A 164 17.09 3.89 12.93
N THR A 165 15.91 3.29 12.84
CA THR A 165 15.77 1.85 12.52
C THR A 165 16.17 1.61 11.08
N SER A 166 17.23 0.85 10.84
CA SER A 166 17.82 0.66 9.49
C SER A 166 16.85 0.09 8.47
N ALA A 167 16.04 -0.90 8.86
CA ALA A 167 15.06 -1.55 7.99
C ALA A 167 13.86 -0.64 7.63
N GLN A 168 13.61 0.40 8.42
CA GLN A 168 12.46 1.31 8.27
C GLN A 168 12.88 2.77 8.18
N LYS A 169 14.11 3.03 7.72
CA LYS A 169 14.63 4.40 7.49
C LYS A 169 14.11 5.03 6.20
N ASN A 170 13.58 4.23 5.31
CA ASN A 170 13.06 4.63 4.00
C ASN A 170 11.57 4.28 3.91
N ILE A 171 10.83 5.05 3.11
CA ILE A 171 9.46 4.75 2.73
C ILE A 171 9.24 5.13 1.27
N VAL A 172 8.65 4.21 0.51
CA VAL A 172 8.09 4.47 -0.82
C VAL A 172 6.57 4.34 -0.70
N THR A 173 5.84 5.41 -0.90
CA THR A 173 4.38 5.39 -0.92
C THR A 173 3.89 5.44 -2.35
N LEU A 174 3.23 4.37 -2.76
CA LEU A 174 2.69 4.16 -4.09
C LEU A 174 1.20 4.52 -4.08
N ILE A 175 0.75 5.28 -5.07
CA ILE A 175 -0.63 5.73 -5.16
C ILE A 175 -1.16 5.36 -6.55
N SER A 176 -2.26 4.61 -6.58
CA SER A 176 -2.95 4.24 -7.81
C SER A 176 -4.45 4.52 -7.68
N LEU A 177 -5.04 5.04 -8.74
CA LEU A 177 -6.49 5.11 -8.85
C LEU A 177 -6.96 3.90 -9.68
N LYS A 178 -7.89 3.13 -9.11
CA LYS A 178 -8.49 1.95 -9.75
C LYS A 178 -9.99 2.13 -9.80
N ASN A 179 -10.58 1.94 -10.97
CA ASN A 179 -12.04 1.93 -11.08
C ASN A 179 -12.61 0.59 -10.55
N LYS A 180 -13.94 0.53 -10.38
CA LYS A 180 -14.63 -0.64 -9.83
C LYS A 180 -14.57 -1.90 -10.71
N TYR A 181 -14.16 -1.75 -11.97
CA TYR A 181 -14.02 -2.84 -12.92
C TYR A 181 -12.59 -3.39 -13.00
N ASP A 182 -11.62 -2.77 -12.32
CA ASP A 182 -10.25 -3.27 -12.23
C ASP A 182 -10.22 -4.55 -11.39
N GLY A 183 -9.67 -5.61 -11.94
CA GLY A 183 -9.63 -6.89 -11.24
C GLY A 183 -9.15 -8.06 -12.09
N VAL A 184 -9.18 -9.23 -11.48
CA VAL A 184 -8.83 -10.51 -12.12
C VAL A 184 -10.10 -11.23 -12.53
N TYR A 185 -10.19 -11.61 -13.80
CA TYR A 185 -11.38 -12.20 -14.40
C TYR A 185 -11.05 -13.50 -15.12
N LEU A 186 -12.01 -14.44 -15.11
CA LEU A 186 -12.01 -15.59 -15.98
C LEU A 186 -12.64 -15.18 -17.31
N LEU A 187 -11.83 -15.13 -18.36
CA LEU A 187 -12.28 -14.86 -19.72
C LEU A 187 -12.60 -16.18 -20.43
N THR A 188 -13.83 -16.32 -20.94
CA THR A 188 -14.25 -17.48 -21.71
C THR A 188 -14.97 -17.04 -22.97
N GLY A 189 -14.79 -17.77 -24.06
CA GLY A 189 -15.47 -17.49 -25.31
C GLY A 189 -15.04 -18.41 -26.46
N ALA A 190 -15.40 -18.03 -27.67
CA ALA A 190 -14.90 -18.66 -28.88
C ALA A 190 -14.76 -17.60 -29.98
N HIS A 191 -13.70 -17.70 -30.76
CA HIS A 191 -13.55 -16.86 -31.94
C HIS A 191 -14.43 -17.40 -33.10
N ASN A 192 -15.05 -16.48 -33.81
CA ASN A 192 -15.79 -16.75 -35.03
C ASN A 192 -15.00 -16.18 -36.25
N ARG A 193 -13.76 -16.67 -36.43
CA ARG A 193 -12.87 -16.22 -37.48
C ARG A 193 -12.08 -17.40 -38.07
N VAL A 194 -12.38 -17.78 -39.32
CA VAL A 194 -11.61 -18.81 -40.02
C VAL A 194 -10.16 -18.38 -40.20
N PRO A 195 -9.15 -19.24 -39.88
CA PRO A 195 -9.25 -20.61 -39.38
C PRO A 195 -9.37 -20.75 -37.85
N TYR A 196 -9.46 -19.65 -37.10
CA TYR A 196 -9.41 -19.60 -35.63
C TYR A 196 -10.81 -19.63 -35.00
N ASN A 197 -11.57 -20.71 -35.24
CA ASN A 197 -12.91 -20.92 -34.64
C ASN A 197 -12.82 -21.78 -33.37
N PHE A 198 -11.84 -21.47 -32.51
CA PHE A 198 -11.58 -22.27 -31.34
C PHE A 198 -12.09 -21.58 -30.07
N PRO A 199 -12.50 -22.39 -29.06
CA PRO A 199 -12.81 -21.83 -27.73
C PRO A 199 -11.53 -21.34 -27.03
N TYR A 200 -11.74 -20.45 -26.05
CA TYR A 200 -10.68 -20.02 -25.13
C TYR A 200 -11.23 -19.87 -23.73
N LYS A 201 -10.37 -20.16 -22.74
CA LYS A 201 -10.64 -19.99 -21.32
C LYS A 201 -9.33 -19.70 -20.59
N THR A 202 -9.19 -18.49 -20.04
CA THR A 202 -7.98 -18.08 -19.37
C THR A 202 -8.25 -16.96 -18.37
N ILE A 203 -7.29 -16.69 -17.49
CA ILE A 203 -7.32 -15.54 -16.61
C ILE A 203 -6.80 -14.31 -17.35
N VAL A 204 -7.52 -13.21 -17.21
CA VAL A 204 -7.07 -11.88 -17.65
C VAL A 204 -7.17 -10.89 -16.49
N TYR A 205 -6.31 -9.89 -16.51
CA TYR A 205 -6.43 -8.74 -15.63
C TYR A 205 -7.09 -7.61 -16.41
N MET A 206 -8.25 -7.15 -15.94
CA MET A 206 -8.83 -5.91 -16.43
C MET A 206 -8.20 -4.77 -15.62
N MET A 207 -7.35 -3.99 -16.27
CA MET A 207 -6.61 -2.88 -15.63
C MET A 207 -7.29 -1.56 -15.95
N THR A 208 -7.37 -0.67 -14.97
CA THR A 208 -7.96 0.66 -15.14
C THR A 208 -7.28 1.42 -16.30
N ALA A 209 -8.06 1.82 -17.30
CA ALA A 209 -7.65 2.64 -18.44
C ALA A 209 -8.29 4.04 -18.43
N GLY A 210 -9.33 4.23 -17.61
CA GLY A 210 -10.06 5.47 -17.43
C GLY A 210 -11.04 5.39 -16.27
N ALA A 211 -11.85 6.41 -16.04
CA ALA A 211 -12.81 6.43 -14.93
C ALA A 211 -13.78 5.24 -14.96
N ASN A 212 -14.24 4.85 -16.15
CA ASN A 212 -15.20 3.78 -16.37
C ASN A 212 -14.72 2.79 -17.43
N SER A 213 -13.41 2.73 -17.69
CA SER A 213 -12.87 1.83 -18.71
C SER A 213 -11.70 1.02 -18.18
N VAL A 214 -11.55 -0.18 -18.75
CA VAL A 214 -10.45 -1.11 -18.46
C VAL A 214 -9.85 -1.63 -19.76
N ILE A 215 -8.59 -2.03 -19.69
CA ILE A 215 -7.86 -2.70 -20.77
C ILE A 215 -7.47 -4.10 -20.33
N TYR A 216 -7.48 -5.06 -21.26
CA TYR A 216 -7.08 -6.43 -20.98
C TYR A 216 -5.55 -6.54 -20.94
N TYR A 217 -5.06 -7.11 -19.84
CA TYR A 217 -3.69 -7.58 -19.69
C TYR A 217 -3.74 -9.11 -19.53
N TRP A 218 -3.02 -9.82 -20.39
CA TRP A 218 -2.93 -11.28 -20.30
C TRP A 218 -1.63 -11.69 -19.61
N PRO A 219 -1.69 -12.26 -18.37
CA PRO A 219 -0.50 -12.55 -17.59
C PRO A 219 0.42 -13.59 -18.23
N ASP A 220 -0.13 -14.58 -18.96
CA ASP A 220 0.67 -15.63 -19.61
C ASP A 220 1.55 -15.08 -20.74
N ALA A 221 1.15 -13.98 -21.37
CA ALA A 221 1.95 -13.26 -22.35
C ALA A 221 2.77 -12.13 -21.72
N GLY A 222 2.49 -11.75 -20.47
CA GLY A 222 3.10 -10.59 -19.83
C GLY A 222 2.80 -9.26 -20.52
N ALA A 223 1.63 -9.14 -21.21
CA ALA A 223 1.36 -8.02 -22.11
C ALA A 223 -0.12 -7.68 -22.21
N TYR A 224 -0.39 -6.43 -22.64
CA TYR A 224 -1.74 -6.00 -22.98
C TYR A 224 -2.22 -6.69 -24.27
N GLY A 225 -3.44 -7.16 -24.27
CA GLY A 225 -4.08 -7.73 -25.43
C GLY A 225 -5.01 -8.88 -25.10
N HIS A 226 -5.75 -9.32 -26.15
CA HIS A 226 -6.71 -10.39 -26.05
C HIS A 226 -6.06 -11.72 -26.44
N PRO A 227 -6.16 -12.77 -25.60
CA PRO A 227 -5.79 -14.13 -25.99
C PRO A 227 -6.79 -14.69 -27.00
N ILE A 228 -6.31 -15.51 -27.92
CA ILE A 228 -7.17 -16.24 -28.89
C ILE A 228 -6.94 -17.75 -28.79
N GLY A 229 -7.99 -18.53 -28.98
CA GLY A 229 -7.88 -19.98 -29.15
C GLY A 229 -7.30 -20.30 -30.52
N VAL A 230 -6.26 -21.11 -30.56
CA VAL A 230 -5.59 -21.56 -31.80
C VAL A 230 -5.71 -23.08 -32.02
N GLY A 231 -6.34 -23.79 -31.09
CA GLY A 231 -6.59 -25.23 -31.14
C GLY A 231 -7.76 -25.64 -30.24
N PRO A 232 -8.07 -26.96 -30.17
CA PRO A 232 -9.27 -27.46 -29.50
C PRO A 232 -9.22 -27.38 -27.97
N ASP A 233 -8.04 -27.27 -27.34
CA ASP A 233 -7.91 -27.14 -25.89
C ASP A 233 -8.11 -25.67 -25.49
N PRO A 234 -9.18 -25.30 -24.81
CA PRO A 234 -9.48 -23.89 -24.52
C PRO A 234 -8.55 -23.25 -23.48
N GLU A 235 -7.78 -24.05 -22.73
CA GLU A 235 -6.89 -23.55 -21.68
C GLU A 235 -5.42 -23.53 -22.14
N ASN A 236 -5.00 -24.46 -23.01
CA ASN A 236 -3.61 -24.63 -23.39
C ASN A 236 -3.30 -24.21 -24.84
N ASP A 237 -4.28 -24.31 -25.75
CA ASP A 237 -4.11 -23.89 -27.13
C ASP A 237 -4.44 -22.40 -27.32
N LEU A 238 -3.71 -21.55 -26.57
CA LEU A 238 -3.88 -20.10 -26.59
C LEU A 238 -2.70 -19.39 -27.22
N SER A 239 -2.97 -18.28 -27.88
CA SER A 239 -1.95 -17.40 -28.43
C SER A 239 -2.25 -15.94 -28.11
N TRP A 240 -1.21 -15.14 -27.88
CA TRP A 240 -1.35 -13.72 -27.67
C TRP A 240 -1.54 -12.98 -29.00
N TYR A 241 -2.57 -12.15 -29.06
CA TYR A 241 -2.90 -11.38 -30.26
C TYR A 241 -2.94 -9.87 -30.00
N GLY A 242 -2.28 -9.43 -28.93
CA GLY A 242 -2.24 -8.04 -28.48
C GLY A 242 -1.83 -7.01 -29.52
N PRO A 243 -0.84 -7.25 -30.44
CA PRO A 243 -0.52 -6.29 -31.49
C PRO A 243 -1.68 -5.90 -32.37
N ALA A 244 -2.67 -6.78 -32.54
CA ALA A 244 -3.85 -6.54 -33.37
C ALA A 244 -5.11 -6.29 -32.52
N ILE A 245 -5.23 -6.91 -31.36
CA ILE A 245 -6.44 -6.83 -30.50
C ILE A 245 -6.03 -6.55 -29.05
N SER A 246 -6.08 -5.27 -28.69
CA SER A 246 -5.93 -4.77 -27.30
C SER A 246 -7.20 -4.02 -26.91
N PRO A 247 -8.27 -4.72 -26.52
CA PRO A 247 -9.57 -4.09 -26.29
C PRO A 247 -9.54 -3.24 -25.03
N VAL A 248 -10.08 -2.03 -25.16
CA VAL A 248 -10.53 -1.21 -24.04
C VAL A 248 -12.03 -1.34 -23.95
N VAL A 249 -12.53 -1.75 -22.80
CA VAL A 249 -13.96 -1.89 -22.51
C VAL A 249 -14.38 -0.69 -21.66
N GLU A 250 -15.33 0.07 -22.13
CA GLU A 250 -15.94 1.19 -21.42
C GLU A 250 -17.34 0.79 -20.95
N PHE A 251 -17.64 1.07 -19.69
CA PHE A 251 -18.90 0.75 -19.03
C PHE A 251 -19.73 2.01 -18.81
N ASP A 252 -21.05 1.86 -18.87
CA ASP A 252 -21.98 2.88 -18.36
C ASP A 252 -21.93 2.84 -16.81
N PRO A 253 -21.55 3.96 -16.15
CA PRO A 253 -21.41 3.98 -14.69
C PRO A 253 -22.73 3.82 -13.93
N ASN A 254 -23.90 3.97 -14.59
CA ASN A 254 -25.21 3.87 -13.96
C ASN A 254 -25.77 2.46 -14.04
N THR A 255 -25.49 1.71 -15.13
CA THR A 255 -26.04 0.39 -15.37
C THR A 255 -25.03 -0.74 -15.22
N ASP A 256 -23.73 -0.42 -15.22
CA ASP A 256 -22.60 -1.36 -15.26
C ASP A 256 -22.56 -2.23 -16.53
N GLU A 257 -23.32 -1.84 -17.54
CA GLU A 257 -23.30 -2.51 -18.82
C GLU A 257 -22.15 -1.99 -19.70
N VAL A 258 -21.69 -2.83 -20.62
CA VAL A 258 -20.68 -2.42 -21.60
C VAL A 258 -21.30 -1.39 -22.55
N ALA A 259 -20.82 -0.13 -22.48
CA ALA A 259 -21.25 0.94 -23.35
C ALA A 259 -20.57 0.86 -24.72
N ARG A 260 -19.28 0.54 -24.76
CA ARG A 260 -18.52 0.31 -25.99
C ARG A 260 -17.25 -0.49 -25.76
N VAL A 261 -16.74 -1.06 -26.84
CA VAL A 261 -15.41 -1.68 -26.89
C VAL A 261 -14.66 -1.06 -28.08
N PHE A 262 -13.43 -0.65 -27.84
CA PHE A 262 -12.57 -0.13 -28.90
C PHE A 262 -11.14 -0.68 -28.74
N ASN A 263 -10.39 -0.67 -29.83
CA ASN A 263 -9.04 -1.19 -29.81
C ASN A 263 -8.06 -0.11 -29.40
N ASN A 264 -7.17 -0.43 -28.45
CA ASN A 264 -6.05 0.44 -28.10
C ASN A 264 -4.84 0.05 -28.98
N PRO A 265 -4.26 0.97 -29.76
CA PRO A 265 -3.09 0.65 -30.58
C PRO A 265 -1.92 0.17 -29.72
N PRO A 266 -1.13 -0.79 -30.21
CA PRO A 266 -0.09 -1.49 -29.45
C PRO A 266 1.05 -0.62 -28.90
N ASN A 267 1.11 0.68 -29.22
CA ASN A 267 2.10 1.64 -28.71
C ASN A 267 1.45 2.83 -27.97
N ALA A 268 0.16 2.80 -27.73
CA ALA A 268 -0.44 3.77 -26.85
C ALA A 268 -0.10 3.35 -25.41
N THR A 269 0.85 4.02 -24.80
CA THR A 269 1.05 3.97 -23.36
C THR A 269 -0.24 4.43 -22.71
N VAL A 270 -0.90 3.53 -22.00
CA VAL A 270 -2.04 3.84 -21.14
C VAL A 270 -1.55 4.54 -19.90
#